data_c2c121bd631f1213e93533e51c47deed
#
_entry.id   c2c121bd631f1213e93533e51c47deed
#
_cell.length_a   1.000
_cell.length_b   1.000
_cell.length_c   1.000
_cell.angle_alpha   90.00
_cell.angle_beta   90.00
_cell.angle_gamma   90.00
#
_symmetry.space_group_name_H-M   'P 1'
#
loop_
_entity.id
_entity.type
_entity.pdbx_description
1 polymer ?
#
loop_
_entity_poly.entity_id
_entity_poly.type
_entity_poly.pdbx_seq_one_letter_code
_entity_poly.pdbx_strand_id
1 'polypeptide(L)'
;MENQNRRARYLGVDLGGTKLMVGEMDAGGTLLRFQKYPSGLLTQRAALELIERALDDFLDGGRPDAAAAAIGVGLVGRIDSRTGTWLEIDAKREDALPVARILSERYGLPCFLDNDVRSATRAEMLFGRGRNSKDMIYINVGTGIAAGFVVDGRLVCGGHYNAGEVGHSASGIPFQTPCECGRPDCVEAVASGLGIDRCARLLAGRYPGTRLTIPDGGGRVSVAEVFAHYGDDQLCRELTDNAAQAIANLIMNLVRFSDPDTIVLGGGVMSDGFLYPKVLERLNQHTIRYVTNGIVLTDLDPRYIGLLGACSNAVKGKESAS
;
A
#
# COMPACT_ATOMS: atom_id res chain seq x y z
N MET A 1 5.53 -11.82 32.36
CA MET A 1 4.81 -11.31 31.19
C MET A 1 5.72 -11.02 29.99
N GLU A 2 6.91 -10.44 30.10
CA GLU A 2 7.83 -10.20 28.96
C GLU A 2 8.30 -11.45 28.22
N ASN A 3 8.44 -12.58 28.89
CA ASN A 3 8.93 -13.83 28.27
C ASN A 3 7.86 -14.60 27.46
N GLN A 4 6.56 -14.35 27.71
CA GLN A 4 5.47 -14.92 26.93
C GLN A 4 5.21 -14.12 25.64
N ASN A 5 5.43 -12.80 25.67
CA ASN A 5 5.26 -11.94 24.50
C ASN A 5 6.32 -12.25 23.40
N ARG A 6 7.51 -12.69 23.76
CA ARG A 6 8.56 -13.07 22.77
C ARG A 6 8.25 -14.36 22.01
N ARG A 7 7.30 -15.19 22.47
CA ARG A 7 6.89 -16.44 21.80
C ARG A 7 5.59 -16.30 21.00
N ALA A 8 4.89 -15.17 21.13
CA ALA A 8 3.65 -14.94 20.41
C ALA A 8 3.92 -14.88 18.90
N ARG A 9 3.06 -15.55 18.13
CA ARG A 9 3.07 -15.53 16.68
C ARG A 9 1.78 -14.90 16.18
N TYR A 10 1.88 -14.22 15.05
CA TYR A 10 0.76 -13.51 14.44
C TYR A 10 0.57 -14.01 13.02
N LEU A 11 -0.63 -14.45 12.71
CA LEU A 11 -1.01 -14.83 11.36
C LEU A 11 -1.37 -13.56 10.58
N GLY A 12 -0.88 -13.47 9.35
CA GLY A 12 -1.18 -12.37 8.45
C GLY A 12 -1.81 -12.87 7.16
N VAL A 13 -2.78 -12.13 6.66
CA VAL A 13 -3.41 -12.34 5.35
C VAL A 13 -3.38 -11.03 4.59
N ASP A 14 -2.69 -10.98 3.46
CA ASP A 14 -2.60 -9.82 2.58
C ASP A 14 -3.25 -10.15 1.23
N LEU A 15 -4.41 -9.55 0.96
CA LEU A 15 -5.13 -9.73 -0.30
C LEU A 15 -4.95 -8.52 -1.20
N GLY A 16 -4.11 -8.68 -2.22
CA GLY A 16 -3.97 -7.74 -3.33
C GLY A 16 -4.75 -8.15 -4.58
N GLY A 17 -4.71 -7.31 -5.59
CA GLY A 17 -5.47 -7.52 -6.85
C GLY A 17 -5.05 -8.73 -7.68
N THR A 18 -3.83 -9.28 -7.48
CA THR A 18 -3.29 -10.39 -8.28
C THR A 18 -2.80 -11.57 -7.45
N LYS A 19 -2.61 -11.39 -6.17
CA LYS A 19 -2.09 -12.40 -5.24
C LYS A 19 -2.72 -12.25 -3.87
N LEU A 20 -2.87 -13.37 -3.19
CA LEU A 20 -3.12 -13.47 -1.77
C LEU A 20 -1.84 -14.03 -1.11
N MET A 21 -1.44 -13.47 0.00
CA MET A 21 -0.35 -14.00 0.82
C MET A 21 -0.88 -14.33 2.21
N VAL A 22 -0.50 -15.50 2.71
CA VAL A 22 -0.71 -15.90 4.10
C VAL A 22 0.64 -16.14 4.73
N GLY A 23 0.84 -15.71 5.96
CA GLY A 23 2.12 -15.92 6.65
C GLY A 23 2.02 -15.80 8.14
N GLU A 24 3.12 -16.13 8.77
CA GLU A 24 3.30 -16.11 10.22
C GLU A 24 4.50 -15.25 10.58
N MET A 25 4.34 -14.38 11.55
CA MET A 25 5.35 -13.42 12.00
C MET A 25 5.52 -13.54 13.51
N ASP A 26 6.75 -13.41 14.02
CA ASP A 26 7.00 -13.25 15.44
C ASP A 26 6.71 -11.83 15.93
N ALA A 27 6.75 -11.62 17.24
CA ALA A 27 6.51 -10.32 17.85
C ALA A 27 7.58 -9.27 17.50
N GLY A 28 8.73 -9.68 16.99
CA GLY A 28 9.82 -8.80 16.55
C GLY A 28 9.71 -8.33 15.10
N GLY A 29 8.69 -8.77 14.36
CA GLY A 29 8.49 -8.41 12.96
C GLY A 29 9.19 -9.34 11.96
N THR A 30 9.73 -10.49 12.42
CA THR A 30 10.37 -11.46 11.54
C THR A 30 9.32 -12.39 10.94
N LEU A 31 9.21 -12.45 9.61
CA LEU A 31 8.41 -13.46 8.91
C LEU A 31 9.06 -14.83 9.08
N LEU A 32 8.34 -15.76 9.69
CA LEU A 32 8.80 -17.11 9.98
C LEU A 32 8.53 -18.05 8.81
N ARG A 33 7.34 -17.97 8.22
CA ARG A 33 6.91 -18.69 7.04
C ARG A 33 5.81 -17.94 6.31
N PHE A 34 5.68 -18.17 5.02
CA PHE A 34 4.60 -17.60 4.21
C PHE A 34 4.32 -18.46 2.99
N GLN A 35 3.13 -18.29 2.43
CA GLN A 35 2.70 -18.94 1.19
C GLN A 35 1.95 -17.91 0.32
N LYS A 36 2.05 -18.10 -1.01
CA LYS A 36 1.40 -17.26 -2.01
C LYS A 36 0.35 -18.07 -2.74
N TYR A 37 -0.81 -17.44 -2.94
CA TYR A 37 -1.92 -18.02 -3.68
C TYR A 37 -2.31 -17.06 -4.80
N PRO A 38 -2.71 -17.56 -5.98
CA PRO A 38 -3.26 -16.71 -7.02
C PRO A 38 -4.58 -16.12 -6.54
N SER A 39 -4.79 -14.84 -6.83
CA SER A 39 -6.07 -14.16 -6.67
C SER A 39 -6.51 -13.58 -8.02
N GLY A 40 -7.45 -12.68 -8.05
CA GLY A 40 -7.94 -12.02 -9.25
C GLY A 40 -8.96 -10.96 -8.87
N LEU A 41 -9.70 -10.47 -9.84
CA LEU A 41 -10.84 -9.60 -9.61
C LEU A 41 -11.99 -10.42 -9.02
N LEU A 42 -12.15 -10.37 -7.70
CA LEU A 42 -13.13 -11.13 -6.93
C LEU A 42 -14.21 -10.20 -6.38
N THR A 43 -15.39 -10.77 -6.14
CA THR A 43 -16.36 -10.17 -5.20
C THR A 43 -15.84 -10.33 -3.77
N GLN A 44 -16.35 -9.55 -2.82
CA GLN A 44 -15.94 -9.67 -1.41
C GLN A 44 -16.19 -11.08 -0.85
N ARG A 45 -17.30 -11.73 -1.23
CA ARG A 45 -17.62 -13.12 -0.80
C ARG A 45 -16.63 -14.13 -1.37
N ALA A 46 -16.36 -14.07 -2.68
CA ALA A 46 -15.40 -14.97 -3.30
C ALA A 46 -13.98 -14.76 -2.76
N ALA A 47 -13.63 -13.53 -2.43
CA ALA A 47 -12.38 -13.21 -1.79
C ALA A 47 -12.28 -13.77 -0.36
N LEU A 48 -13.34 -13.68 0.43
CA LEU A 48 -13.41 -14.30 1.76
C LEU A 48 -13.26 -15.81 1.69
N GLU A 49 -13.96 -16.48 0.77
CA GLU A 49 -13.79 -17.92 0.55
C GLU A 49 -12.36 -18.31 0.13
N LEU A 50 -11.69 -17.45 -0.66
CA LEU A 50 -10.30 -17.66 -1.01
C LEU A 50 -9.39 -17.51 0.22
N ILE A 51 -9.64 -16.51 1.07
CA ILE A 51 -8.91 -16.30 2.33
C ILE A 51 -9.06 -17.51 3.25
N GLU A 52 -10.29 -18.03 3.41
CA GLU A 52 -10.54 -19.21 4.24
C GLU A 52 -9.80 -20.43 3.72
N ARG A 53 -9.89 -20.74 2.42
CA ARG A 53 -9.15 -21.86 1.80
C ARG A 53 -7.63 -21.72 1.95
N ALA A 54 -7.11 -20.50 1.76
CA ALA A 54 -5.68 -20.24 1.88
C ALA A 54 -5.18 -20.39 3.34
N LEU A 55 -5.98 -19.95 4.32
CA LEU A 55 -5.68 -20.16 5.74
C LEU A 55 -5.75 -21.66 6.11
N ASP A 56 -6.77 -22.38 5.65
CA ASP A 56 -6.90 -23.82 5.90
C ASP A 56 -5.69 -24.60 5.35
N ASP A 57 -5.28 -24.29 4.11
CA ASP A 57 -4.12 -24.90 3.48
C ASP A 57 -2.81 -24.54 4.22
N PHE A 58 -2.62 -23.26 4.57
CA PHE A 58 -1.45 -22.79 5.30
C PHE A 58 -1.32 -23.40 6.71
N LEU A 59 -2.45 -23.74 7.34
CA LEU A 59 -2.54 -24.31 8.69
C LEU A 59 -2.66 -25.84 8.72
N ASP A 60 -2.43 -26.53 7.60
CA ASP A 60 -2.51 -28.01 7.50
C ASP A 60 -3.78 -28.60 8.14
N GLY A 61 -4.97 -28.07 7.75
CA GLY A 61 -6.26 -28.52 8.25
C GLY A 61 -6.99 -27.53 9.13
N GLY A 62 -6.60 -26.24 9.07
CA GLY A 62 -7.38 -25.11 9.58
C GLY A 62 -7.26 -24.84 11.08
N ARG A 63 -6.29 -25.45 11.77
CA ARG A 63 -6.07 -25.18 13.21
C ARG A 63 -4.77 -24.41 13.44
N PRO A 64 -4.86 -23.17 14.02
CA PRO A 64 -3.69 -22.42 14.43
C PRO A 64 -2.86 -23.17 15.47
N ASP A 65 -1.54 -23.00 15.42
CA ASP A 65 -0.65 -23.44 16.49
C ASP A 65 -1.03 -22.74 17.82
N ALA A 66 -0.79 -23.44 18.94
CA ALA A 66 -1.00 -22.89 20.29
C ALA A 66 -0.22 -21.59 20.57
N ALA A 67 0.83 -21.29 19.80
CA ALA A 67 1.57 -20.04 19.85
C ALA A 67 0.91 -18.89 19.05
N ALA A 68 -0.07 -19.17 18.19
CA ALA A 68 -0.76 -18.13 17.42
C ALA A 68 -1.64 -17.28 18.32
N ALA A 69 -1.41 -15.98 18.32
CA ALA A 69 -2.04 -15.05 19.24
C ALA A 69 -3.24 -14.31 18.63
N ALA A 70 -3.21 -14.06 17.32
CA ALA A 70 -4.26 -13.35 16.57
C ALA A 70 -4.05 -13.51 15.07
N ILE A 71 -5.08 -13.17 14.29
CA ILE A 71 -5.07 -13.04 12.83
C ILE A 71 -5.16 -11.56 12.47
N GLY A 72 -4.30 -11.09 11.58
CA GLY A 72 -4.39 -9.77 10.98
C GLY A 72 -4.65 -9.88 9.48
N VAL A 73 -5.52 -9.03 8.94
CA VAL A 73 -5.89 -9.05 7.53
C VAL A 73 -5.72 -7.65 6.93
N GLY A 74 -5.01 -7.57 5.80
CA GLY A 74 -4.89 -6.39 4.96
C GLY A 74 -5.71 -6.59 3.69
N LEU A 75 -6.64 -5.67 3.40
CA LEU A 75 -7.57 -5.77 2.28
C LEU A 75 -7.60 -4.46 1.49
N VAL A 76 -7.78 -4.58 0.19
CA VAL A 76 -8.06 -3.44 -0.68
C VAL A 76 -9.46 -2.89 -0.39
N GLY A 77 -9.63 -1.58 -0.58
CA GLY A 77 -10.92 -0.90 -0.43
C GLY A 77 -11.16 -0.33 0.97
N ARG A 78 -12.40 -0.12 1.32
CA ARG A 78 -12.82 0.57 2.54
C ARG A 78 -13.15 -0.40 3.66
N ILE A 79 -12.43 -0.25 4.77
CA ILE A 79 -12.47 -1.16 5.92
C ILE A 79 -12.84 -0.38 7.17
N ASP A 80 -13.93 -0.76 7.85
CA ASP A 80 -14.18 -0.36 9.23
C ASP A 80 -13.34 -1.23 10.18
N SER A 81 -12.16 -0.73 10.54
CA SER A 81 -11.24 -1.47 11.40
C SER A 81 -11.70 -1.60 12.86
N ARG A 82 -12.69 -0.79 13.32
CA ARG A 82 -13.27 -0.92 14.67
C ARG A 82 -14.18 -2.13 14.80
N THR A 83 -15.02 -2.36 13.76
CA THR A 83 -15.95 -3.49 13.76
C THR A 83 -15.40 -4.72 13.05
N GLY A 84 -14.27 -4.58 12.35
CA GLY A 84 -13.71 -5.63 11.52
C GLY A 84 -14.59 -5.97 10.32
N THR A 85 -15.21 -4.93 9.71
CA THR A 85 -16.11 -5.08 8.57
C THR A 85 -15.46 -4.57 7.30
N TRP A 86 -15.44 -5.39 6.27
CA TRP A 86 -15.07 -4.99 4.91
C TRP A 86 -16.27 -4.34 4.24
N LEU A 87 -16.26 -3.03 4.11
CA LEU A 87 -17.41 -2.26 3.64
C LEU A 87 -17.58 -2.35 2.12
N GLU A 88 -16.50 -2.17 1.36
CA GLU A 88 -16.51 -2.22 -0.10
C GLU A 88 -15.10 -2.44 -0.67
N ILE A 89 -15.00 -2.96 -1.87
CA ILE A 89 -13.77 -2.96 -2.65
C ILE A 89 -13.68 -1.64 -3.45
N ASP A 90 -14.76 -1.27 -4.11
CA ASP A 90 -14.96 -0.02 -4.84
C ASP A 90 -16.47 0.27 -4.95
N ALA A 91 -16.85 1.40 -5.52
CA ALA A 91 -18.24 1.85 -5.66
C ALA A 91 -19.19 0.88 -6.41
N LYS A 92 -18.67 -0.19 -7.02
CA LYS A 92 -19.47 -1.22 -7.73
C LYS A 92 -19.52 -2.54 -6.96
N ARG A 93 -18.73 -2.69 -5.90
CA ARG A 93 -18.58 -3.92 -5.11
C ARG A 93 -18.74 -3.60 -3.64
N GLU A 94 -19.99 -3.28 -3.27
CA GLU A 94 -20.41 -2.93 -1.93
C GLU A 94 -21.20 -4.09 -1.32
N ASP A 95 -20.52 -5.02 -0.63
CA ASP A 95 -21.17 -6.10 0.14
C ASP A 95 -20.50 -6.14 1.52
N ALA A 96 -21.04 -5.38 2.46
CA ALA A 96 -20.46 -5.26 3.79
C ALA A 96 -20.37 -6.61 4.50
N LEU A 97 -19.14 -7.13 4.66
CA LEU A 97 -18.86 -8.42 5.27
C LEU A 97 -18.15 -8.26 6.62
N PRO A 98 -18.66 -8.86 7.72
CA PRO A 98 -18.02 -8.85 9.03
C PRO A 98 -16.86 -9.86 9.08
N VAL A 99 -15.82 -9.65 8.29
CA VAL A 99 -14.72 -10.59 8.05
C VAL A 99 -14.00 -10.96 9.35
N ALA A 100 -13.74 -9.99 10.25
CA ALA A 100 -13.09 -10.29 11.51
C ALA A 100 -13.88 -11.29 12.35
N ARG A 101 -15.20 -11.13 12.44
CA ARG A 101 -16.07 -12.05 13.18
C ARG A 101 -16.05 -13.44 12.56
N ILE A 102 -16.21 -13.52 11.23
CA ILE A 102 -16.25 -14.82 10.51
C ILE A 102 -14.93 -15.59 10.73
N LEU A 103 -13.79 -14.94 10.55
CA LEU A 103 -12.50 -15.58 10.75
C LEU A 103 -12.23 -15.91 12.23
N SER A 104 -12.61 -15.02 13.15
CA SER A 104 -12.49 -15.31 14.60
C SER A 104 -13.29 -16.53 15.03
N GLU A 105 -14.55 -16.65 14.59
CA GLU A 105 -15.41 -17.79 14.90
C GLU A 105 -14.84 -19.10 14.29
N ARG A 106 -14.31 -19.03 13.06
CA ARG A 106 -13.77 -20.21 12.37
C ARG A 106 -12.47 -20.72 13.00
N TYR A 107 -11.54 -19.83 13.32
CA TYR A 107 -10.18 -20.22 13.75
C TYR A 107 -9.96 -20.12 15.27
N GLY A 108 -10.93 -19.63 16.04
CA GLY A 108 -10.83 -19.49 17.50
C GLY A 108 -9.78 -18.44 17.95
N LEU A 109 -9.40 -17.51 17.06
CA LEU A 109 -8.43 -16.46 17.34
C LEU A 109 -9.04 -15.08 17.12
N PRO A 110 -8.68 -14.06 17.91
CA PRO A 110 -9.01 -12.68 17.59
C PRO A 110 -8.54 -12.31 16.17
N CYS A 111 -9.39 -11.63 15.40
CA CYS A 111 -9.07 -11.20 14.05
C CYS A 111 -9.22 -9.68 13.90
N PHE A 112 -8.26 -9.03 13.25
CA PHE A 112 -8.18 -7.58 13.06
C PHE A 112 -7.93 -7.24 11.60
N LEU A 113 -8.74 -6.33 11.06
CA LEU A 113 -8.66 -5.90 9.67
C LEU A 113 -8.23 -4.45 9.56
N ASP A 114 -7.52 -4.14 8.48
CA ASP A 114 -7.38 -2.76 8.00
C ASP A 114 -7.21 -2.74 6.46
N ASN A 115 -7.29 -1.55 5.88
CA ASN A 115 -6.92 -1.34 4.49
C ASN A 115 -5.43 -1.66 4.27
N ASP A 116 -5.07 -2.12 3.07
CA ASP A 116 -3.71 -2.56 2.72
C ASP A 116 -2.64 -1.46 2.93
N VAL A 117 -2.91 -0.21 2.53
CA VAL A 117 -1.96 0.90 2.73
C VAL A 117 -1.88 1.32 4.19
N ARG A 118 -3.00 1.33 4.93
CA ARG A 118 -2.97 1.57 6.38
C ARG A 118 -2.25 0.45 7.13
N SER A 119 -2.40 -0.79 6.68
CA SER A 119 -1.65 -1.94 7.20
C SER A 119 -0.15 -1.79 6.96
N ALA A 120 0.27 -1.43 5.74
CA ALA A 120 1.67 -1.14 5.43
C ALA A 120 2.22 0.04 6.26
N THR A 121 1.41 1.09 6.47
CA THR A 121 1.78 2.21 7.36
C THR A 121 2.02 1.73 8.79
N ARG A 122 1.20 0.81 9.29
CA ARG A 122 1.38 0.21 10.61
C ARG A 122 2.67 -0.62 10.70
N ALA A 123 3.04 -1.34 9.62
CA ALA A 123 4.33 -2.03 9.57
C ALA A 123 5.51 -1.04 9.65
N GLU A 124 5.43 0.10 8.96
CA GLU A 124 6.43 1.17 9.06
C GLU A 124 6.53 1.75 10.47
N MET A 125 5.40 1.95 11.16
CA MET A 125 5.38 2.41 12.55
C MET A 125 6.03 1.41 13.52
N LEU A 126 5.88 0.12 13.29
CA LEU A 126 6.36 -0.92 14.22
C LEU A 126 7.77 -1.40 13.88
N PHE A 127 8.09 -1.55 12.60
CA PHE A 127 9.28 -2.28 12.16
C PHE A 127 10.15 -1.49 11.18
N GLY A 128 9.61 -0.46 10.52
CA GLY A 128 10.28 0.31 9.47
C GLY A 128 10.81 1.67 9.92
N ARG A 129 10.87 2.59 8.99
CA ARG A 129 11.39 3.96 9.16
C ARG A 129 10.55 4.84 10.09
N GLY A 130 9.29 4.48 10.32
CA GLY A 130 8.36 5.20 11.19
C GLY A 130 8.49 4.91 12.69
N ARG A 131 9.35 3.97 13.10
CA ARG A 131 9.44 3.52 14.50
C ARG A 131 9.67 4.62 15.55
N ASN A 132 10.37 5.66 15.18
CA ASN A 132 10.75 6.77 16.06
C ASN A 132 9.97 8.06 15.75
N SER A 133 8.91 7.95 14.94
CA SER A 133 8.09 9.07 14.53
C SER A 133 6.67 8.93 15.10
N LYS A 134 6.12 10.04 15.58
CA LYS A 134 4.71 10.15 15.96
C LYS A 134 3.87 10.83 14.90
N ASP A 135 4.50 11.53 13.96
CA ASP A 135 3.85 12.33 12.94
C ASP A 135 4.48 12.01 11.59
N MET A 136 3.98 10.95 10.94
CA MET A 136 4.55 10.45 9.70
C MET A 136 3.52 10.23 8.61
N ILE A 137 3.99 10.22 7.37
CA ILE A 137 3.21 9.78 6.21
C ILE A 137 3.95 8.61 5.55
N TYR A 138 3.24 7.52 5.30
CA TYR A 138 3.68 6.49 4.36
C TYR A 138 2.95 6.69 3.04
N ILE A 139 3.67 6.87 1.94
CA ILE A 139 3.10 7.00 0.59
C ILE A 139 3.44 5.74 -0.19
N ASN A 140 2.41 5.00 -0.59
CA ASN A 140 2.53 3.85 -1.46
C ASN A 140 2.35 4.27 -2.92
N VAL A 141 3.41 4.15 -3.73
CA VAL A 141 3.39 4.38 -5.18
C VAL A 141 3.53 3.02 -5.86
N GLY A 142 2.42 2.38 -6.09
CA GLY A 142 2.32 1.03 -6.65
C GLY A 142 1.49 0.99 -7.92
N THR A 143 0.57 0.04 -8.01
CA THR A 143 -0.46 -0.02 -9.08
C THR A 143 -1.32 1.24 -9.07
N GLY A 144 -1.72 1.72 -7.89
CA GLY A 144 -2.30 3.02 -7.61
C GLY A 144 -1.41 3.84 -6.66
N ILE A 145 -1.94 4.95 -6.14
CA ILE A 145 -1.27 5.81 -5.15
C ILE A 145 -2.21 6.11 -3.99
N ALA A 146 -1.79 5.73 -2.79
CA ALA A 146 -2.48 6.08 -1.55
C ALA A 146 -1.46 6.37 -0.44
N ALA A 147 -1.92 6.97 0.67
CA ALA A 147 -1.06 7.23 1.82
C ALA A 147 -1.74 6.83 3.14
N GLY A 148 -0.92 6.44 4.11
CA GLY A 148 -1.34 6.36 5.49
C GLY A 148 -0.75 7.52 6.28
N PHE A 149 -1.59 8.16 7.09
CA PHE A 149 -1.21 9.27 7.94
C PHE A 149 -1.15 8.82 9.39
N VAL A 150 -0.10 9.18 10.07
CA VAL A 150 0.05 9.03 11.51
C VAL A 150 0.18 10.42 12.11
N VAL A 151 -0.66 10.72 13.09
CA VAL A 151 -0.68 12.00 13.80
C VAL A 151 -0.74 11.70 15.29
N ASP A 152 0.18 12.26 16.06
CA ASP A 152 0.35 11.97 17.50
C ASP A 152 0.40 10.45 17.81
N GLY A 153 1.11 9.70 16.97
CA GLY A 153 1.25 8.25 17.09
C GLY A 153 0.01 7.43 16.72
N ARG A 154 -1.03 8.06 16.17
CA ARG A 154 -2.30 7.43 15.81
C ARG A 154 -2.51 7.42 14.30
N LEU A 155 -2.83 6.26 13.77
CA LEU A 155 -3.17 6.11 12.37
C LEU A 155 -4.54 6.76 12.07
N VAL A 156 -4.59 7.61 11.06
CA VAL A 156 -5.80 8.34 10.65
C VAL A 156 -6.65 7.45 9.74
N CYS A 157 -7.86 7.13 10.17
CA CYS A 157 -8.81 6.34 9.37
C CYS A 157 -9.85 7.20 8.63
N GLY A 158 -10.12 8.41 9.14
CA GLY A 158 -11.18 9.29 8.64
C GLY A 158 -12.58 8.92 9.15
N GLY A 159 -13.56 9.78 8.89
CA GLY A 159 -14.94 9.61 9.37
C GLY A 159 -15.67 8.42 8.71
N HIS A 160 -15.24 8.02 7.52
CA HIS A 160 -15.82 6.92 6.75
C HIS A 160 -14.78 5.88 6.33
N TYR A 161 -13.64 5.80 7.03
CA TYR A 161 -12.52 4.89 6.71
C TYR A 161 -11.94 5.04 5.31
N ASN A 162 -11.98 6.25 4.76
CA ASN A 162 -11.52 6.58 3.42
C ASN A 162 -10.38 7.62 3.42
N ALA A 163 -9.72 7.84 4.56
CA ALA A 163 -8.56 8.71 4.62
C ALA A 163 -7.38 8.05 3.91
N GLY A 164 -6.63 8.87 3.15
CA GLY A 164 -5.44 8.40 2.47
C GLY A 164 -5.53 8.26 0.96
N GLU A 165 -6.69 8.53 0.34
CA GLU A 165 -6.90 8.52 -1.12
C GLU A 165 -6.22 9.72 -1.83
N VAL A 166 -4.96 9.98 -1.46
CA VAL A 166 -4.18 11.15 -1.91
C VAL A 166 -3.81 11.09 -3.39
N GLY A 167 -3.82 9.90 -3.99
CA GLY A 167 -3.61 9.72 -5.41
C GLY A 167 -4.63 10.48 -6.26
N HIS A 168 -5.81 10.75 -5.71
CA HIS A 168 -6.86 11.52 -6.37
C HIS A 168 -6.76 13.05 -6.15
N SER A 169 -5.68 13.55 -5.59
CA SER A 169 -5.37 14.99 -5.60
C SER A 169 -4.81 15.45 -6.94
N ALA A 170 -4.85 16.77 -7.19
CA ALA A 170 -4.33 17.34 -8.44
C ALA A 170 -2.81 17.16 -8.56
N SER A 171 -2.37 16.66 -9.72
CA SER A 171 -0.95 16.40 -10.00
C SER A 171 -0.13 17.67 -10.22
N GLY A 172 -0.75 18.72 -10.73
CA GLY A 172 -0.07 19.93 -11.20
C GLY A 172 0.68 19.73 -12.52
N ILE A 173 0.45 18.63 -13.23
CA ILE A 173 1.05 18.36 -14.54
C ILE A 173 0.19 18.98 -15.65
N PRO A 174 0.79 19.64 -16.67
CA PRO A 174 0.04 20.45 -17.64
C PRO A 174 -0.72 19.64 -18.70
N PHE A 175 -0.77 18.33 -18.65
CA PHE A 175 -1.63 17.54 -19.51
C PHE A 175 -2.65 16.73 -18.71
N GLN A 176 -3.83 16.54 -19.32
CA GLN A 176 -4.92 15.84 -18.66
C GLN A 176 -4.87 14.35 -18.94
N THR A 177 -4.94 13.55 -17.89
CA THR A 177 -5.05 12.10 -17.96
C THR A 177 -6.31 11.68 -17.21
N PRO A 178 -7.33 11.13 -17.88
CA PRO A 178 -8.57 10.73 -17.22
C PRO A 178 -8.32 9.77 -16.06
N CYS A 179 -8.90 10.06 -14.91
CA CYS A 179 -8.87 9.20 -13.72
C CYS A 179 -10.23 8.53 -13.53
N GLU A 180 -10.25 7.32 -12.98
CA GLU A 180 -11.49 6.57 -12.71
C GLU A 180 -12.40 7.28 -11.68
N CYS A 181 -11.84 8.16 -10.84
CA CYS A 181 -12.62 9.01 -9.93
C CYS A 181 -13.39 10.15 -10.63
N GLY A 182 -13.26 10.30 -11.96
CA GLY A 182 -13.91 11.34 -12.77
C GLY A 182 -13.11 12.63 -12.91
N ARG A 183 -11.97 12.80 -12.22
CA ARG A 183 -11.09 13.97 -12.37
C ARG A 183 -10.09 13.77 -13.51
N PRO A 184 -9.68 14.85 -14.21
CA PRO A 184 -8.78 14.73 -15.34
C PRO A 184 -7.28 14.83 -14.98
N ASP A 185 -6.94 15.09 -13.71
CA ASP A 185 -5.62 15.59 -13.30
C ASP A 185 -5.06 14.92 -12.04
N CYS A 186 -5.48 13.72 -11.71
CA CYS A 186 -5.02 13.03 -10.51
C CYS A 186 -3.53 12.64 -10.54
N VAL A 187 -2.85 12.74 -9.40
CA VAL A 187 -1.47 12.25 -9.22
C VAL A 187 -1.36 10.77 -9.63
N GLU A 188 -2.30 9.95 -9.20
CA GLU A 188 -2.34 8.53 -9.54
C GLU A 188 -2.39 8.28 -11.04
N ALA A 189 -3.18 9.07 -11.78
CA ALA A 189 -3.32 8.95 -13.23
C ALA A 189 -2.03 9.29 -14.01
N VAL A 190 -1.04 9.89 -13.34
CA VAL A 190 0.26 10.26 -13.94
C VAL A 190 1.39 9.40 -13.40
N ALA A 191 1.43 9.14 -12.09
CA ALA A 191 2.62 8.65 -11.40
C ALA A 191 2.52 7.22 -10.84
N SER A 192 1.33 6.62 -10.83
CA SER A 192 1.19 5.19 -10.50
C SER A 192 1.63 4.29 -11.65
N GLY A 193 1.79 3.00 -11.39
CA GLY A 193 2.08 2.02 -12.44
C GLY A 193 1.00 1.99 -13.53
N LEU A 194 -0.29 2.10 -13.17
CA LEU A 194 -1.39 2.25 -14.12
C LEU A 194 -1.39 3.62 -14.80
N GLY A 195 -1.01 4.66 -14.07
CA GLY A 195 -0.91 6.02 -14.60
C GLY A 195 0.18 6.13 -15.66
N ILE A 196 1.36 5.59 -15.39
CA ILE A 196 2.50 5.58 -16.34
C ILE A 196 2.12 4.80 -17.61
N ASP A 197 1.48 3.61 -17.49
CA ASP A 197 0.98 2.85 -18.65
C ASP A 197 -0.01 3.68 -19.48
N ARG A 198 -0.96 4.32 -18.82
CA ARG A 198 -1.97 5.18 -19.49
C ARG A 198 -1.33 6.38 -20.19
N CYS A 199 -0.41 7.07 -19.52
CA CYS A 199 0.33 8.20 -20.09
C CYS A 199 1.17 7.77 -21.30
N ALA A 200 1.85 6.62 -21.22
CA ALA A 200 2.63 6.08 -22.32
C ALA A 200 1.76 5.88 -23.56
N ARG A 201 0.59 5.26 -23.42
CA ARG A 201 -0.36 5.05 -24.53
C ARG A 201 -0.90 6.36 -25.11
N LEU A 202 -1.20 7.34 -24.26
CA LEU A 202 -1.70 8.64 -24.71
C LEU A 202 -0.64 9.46 -25.46
N LEU A 203 0.62 9.35 -25.05
CA LEU A 203 1.71 10.17 -25.58
C LEU A 203 2.49 9.52 -26.72
N ALA A 204 2.43 8.18 -26.87
CA ALA A 204 3.24 7.43 -27.85
C ALA A 204 3.18 8.01 -29.27
N GLY A 205 2.00 8.44 -29.73
CA GLY A 205 1.83 9.04 -31.05
C GLY A 205 2.63 10.32 -31.28
N ARG A 206 3.09 10.99 -30.20
CA ARG A 206 3.96 12.17 -30.28
C ARG A 206 5.45 11.80 -30.39
N TYR A 207 5.79 10.54 -30.11
CA TYR A 207 7.17 10.02 -30.07
C TYR A 207 7.33 8.79 -30.98
N PRO A 208 7.25 8.95 -32.32
CA PRO A 208 7.25 7.80 -33.24
C PRO A 208 8.58 7.01 -33.23
N GLY A 209 9.63 7.57 -32.64
CA GLY A 209 10.93 6.91 -32.46
C GLY A 209 11.15 6.29 -31.09
N THR A 210 10.11 6.20 -30.25
CA THR A 210 10.25 5.59 -28.92
C THR A 210 10.65 4.12 -29.01
N ARG A 211 11.53 3.70 -28.09
CA ARG A 211 11.95 2.31 -27.91
C ARG A 211 11.05 1.56 -26.93
N LEU A 212 10.18 2.30 -26.24
CA LEU A 212 9.29 1.72 -25.25
C LEU A 212 8.31 0.75 -25.89
N THR A 213 8.26 -0.47 -25.37
CA THR A 213 7.29 -1.46 -25.79
C THR A 213 5.91 -1.13 -25.22
N ILE A 214 4.95 -0.84 -26.08
CA ILE A 214 3.56 -0.61 -25.68
C ILE A 214 2.75 -1.84 -26.10
N PRO A 215 2.43 -2.73 -25.14
CA PRO A 215 1.74 -3.98 -25.46
C PRO A 215 0.34 -3.73 -26.03
N ASP A 216 -0.05 -4.51 -27.05
CA ASP A 216 -1.42 -4.59 -27.52
C ASP A 216 -2.26 -5.48 -26.59
N GLY A 217 -3.58 -5.25 -26.55
CA GLY A 217 -4.55 -6.22 -26.03
C GLY A 217 -4.57 -6.44 -24.51
N GLY A 218 -4.20 -5.55 -23.66
CA GLY A 218 -4.38 -5.69 -22.19
C GLY A 218 -3.11 -5.97 -21.40
N GLY A 219 -1.96 -6.10 -22.06
CA GLY A 219 -0.65 -6.04 -21.40
C GLY A 219 -0.39 -4.62 -20.87
N ARG A 220 0.50 -4.49 -19.89
CA ARG A 220 0.88 -3.19 -19.31
C ARG A 220 2.29 -2.80 -19.75
N VAL A 221 2.50 -1.50 -19.94
CA VAL A 221 3.84 -0.93 -20.11
C VAL A 221 4.65 -1.20 -18.84
N SER A 222 5.87 -1.66 -19.02
CA SER A 222 6.79 -1.91 -17.90
C SER A 222 7.35 -0.60 -17.37
N VAL A 223 7.09 -0.27 -16.12
CA VAL A 223 7.69 0.89 -15.44
C VAL A 223 9.22 0.76 -15.42
N ALA A 224 9.75 -0.44 -15.22
CA ALA A 224 11.19 -0.69 -15.24
C ALA A 224 11.81 -0.40 -16.61
N GLU A 225 11.10 -0.72 -17.71
CA GLU A 225 11.52 -0.39 -19.08
C GLU A 225 11.51 1.13 -19.30
N VAL A 226 10.46 1.84 -18.84
CA VAL A 226 10.41 3.31 -18.88
C VAL A 226 11.62 3.92 -18.19
N PHE A 227 11.97 3.45 -17.01
CA PHE A 227 13.11 3.96 -16.26
C PHE A 227 14.47 3.60 -16.90
N ALA A 228 14.58 2.40 -17.44
CA ALA A 228 15.80 1.96 -18.14
C ALA A 228 16.12 2.83 -19.36
N HIS A 229 15.10 3.32 -20.08
CA HIS A 229 15.25 4.18 -21.26
C HIS A 229 15.20 5.69 -20.97
N TYR A 230 15.22 6.12 -19.71
CA TYR A 230 15.19 7.54 -19.34
C TYR A 230 16.27 8.38 -20.04
N GLY A 231 17.46 7.82 -20.25
CA GLY A 231 18.62 8.54 -20.82
C GLY A 231 18.58 8.73 -22.34
N ASP A 232 17.95 7.80 -23.06
CA ASP A 232 18.03 7.68 -24.53
C ASP A 232 16.68 7.69 -25.26
N ASP A 233 15.57 7.80 -24.51
CA ASP A 233 14.21 7.86 -25.06
C ASP A 233 13.43 9.07 -24.51
N GLN A 234 12.89 9.89 -25.42
CA GLN A 234 12.19 11.13 -25.04
C GLN A 234 10.85 10.86 -24.34
N LEU A 235 10.09 9.85 -24.76
CA LEU A 235 8.83 9.47 -24.11
C LEU A 235 9.10 8.97 -22.69
N CYS A 236 10.08 8.09 -22.52
CA CYS A 236 10.45 7.55 -21.22
C CYS A 236 10.93 8.65 -20.25
N ARG A 237 11.64 9.65 -20.78
CA ARG A 237 12.03 10.84 -20.01
C ARG A 237 10.83 11.65 -19.58
N GLU A 238 9.90 11.99 -20.49
CA GLU A 238 8.69 12.76 -20.16
C GLU A 238 7.83 12.05 -19.13
N LEU A 239 7.60 10.73 -19.29
CA LEU A 239 6.83 9.92 -18.32
C LEU A 239 7.45 9.95 -16.93
N THR A 240 8.76 9.76 -16.86
CA THR A 240 9.51 9.75 -15.59
C THR A 240 9.50 11.13 -14.91
N ASP A 241 9.77 12.19 -15.68
CA ASP A 241 9.82 13.57 -15.15
C ASP A 241 8.44 14.02 -14.65
N ASN A 242 7.37 13.69 -15.38
CA ASN A 242 6.01 13.97 -14.97
C ASN A 242 5.63 13.20 -13.71
N ALA A 243 5.99 11.92 -13.61
CA ALA A 243 5.75 11.12 -12.41
C ALA A 243 6.50 11.69 -11.19
N ALA A 244 7.79 12.03 -11.35
CA ALA A 244 8.59 12.62 -10.29
C ALA A 244 8.02 13.98 -9.83
N GLN A 245 7.60 14.83 -10.76
CA GLN A 245 7.00 16.13 -10.44
C GLN A 245 5.67 15.99 -9.74
N ALA A 246 4.79 15.08 -10.20
CA ALA A 246 3.49 14.83 -9.58
C ALA A 246 3.64 14.32 -8.13
N ILE A 247 4.59 13.40 -7.87
CA ILE A 247 4.88 12.90 -6.52
C ILE A 247 5.48 14.02 -5.65
N ALA A 248 6.38 14.85 -6.17
CA ALA A 248 6.95 15.97 -5.44
C ALA A 248 5.86 17.01 -5.05
N ASN A 249 4.94 17.32 -5.98
CA ASN A 249 3.80 18.19 -5.71
C ASN A 249 2.90 17.60 -4.61
N LEU A 250 2.62 16.29 -4.69
CA LEU A 250 1.86 15.57 -3.68
C LEU A 250 2.53 15.70 -2.31
N ILE A 251 3.81 15.37 -2.19
CA ILE A 251 4.58 15.45 -0.94
C ILE A 251 4.49 16.87 -0.35
N MET A 252 4.73 17.90 -1.16
CA MET A 252 4.68 19.30 -0.69
C MET A 252 3.31 19.70 -0.17
N ASN A 253 2.22 19.21 -0.79
CA ASN A 253 0.86 19.43 -0.31
C ASN A 253 0.61 18.70 1.01
N LEU A 254 0.99 17.43 1.11
CA LEU A 254 0.78 16.61 2.30
C LEU A 254 1.54 17.14 3.52
N VAL A 255 2.75 17.67 3.33
CA VAL A 255 3.51 18.37 4.39
C VAL A 255 2.71 19.54 4.96
N ARG A 256 1.96 20.27 4.13
CA ARG A 256 1.13 21.39 4.60
C ARG A 256 -0.14 20.97 5.34
N PHE A 257 -0.62 19.74 5.09
CA PHE A 257 -1.86 19.26 5.71
C PHE A 257 -1.64 18.58 7.07
N SER A 258 -0.52 17.89 7.27
CA SER A 258 -0.30 17.07 8.48
C SER A 258 1.00 17.36 9.24
N ASP A 259 1.87 18.24 8.70
CA ASP A 259 3.14 18.66 9.33
C ASP A 259 3.98 17.47 9.85
N PRO A 260 4.33 16.49 9.00
CA PRO A 260 5.02 15.30 9.43
C PRO A 260 6.50 15.57 9.67
N ASP A 261 7.10 14.88 10.64
CA ASP A 261 8.56 14.82 10.82
C ASP A 261 9.22 13.78 9.89
N THR A 262 8.46 12.81 9.40
CA THR A 262 8.93 11.68 8.58
C THR A 262 8.00 11.43 7.39
N ILE A 263 8.56 11.26 6.20
CA ILE A 263 7.81 10.75 5.04
C ILE A 263 8.52 9.51 4.51
N VAL A 264 7.79 8.41 4.42
CA VAL A 264 8.30 7.14 3.89
C VAL A 264 7.66 6.87 2.54
N LEU A 265 8.47 6.64 1.52
CA LEU A 265 8.03 6.27 0.18
C LEU A 265 8.21 4.78 -0.03
N GLY A 266 7.15 4.12 -0.47
CA GLY A 266 7.15 2.69 -0.78
C GLY A 266 6.33 2.40 -2.03
N GLY A 267 6.09 1.11 -2.28
CA GLY A 267 5.37 0.62 -3.47
C GLY A 267 6.30 0.28 -4.63
N GLY A 268 5.74 -0.47 -5.61
CA GLY A 268 6.52 -1.06 -6.69
C GLY A 268 7.22 -0.04 -7.61
N VAL A 269 6.64 1.14 -7.79
CA VAL A 269 7.23 2.21 -8.63
C VAL A 269 8.46 2.84 -7.97
N MET A 270 8.55 2.78 -6.63
CA MET A 270 9.68 3.32 -5.87
C MET A 270 10.76 2.28 -5.54
N SER A 271 10.48 0.99 -5.78
CA SER A 271 11.25 -0.12 -5.20
C SER A 271 12.67 -0.28 -5.72
N ASP A 272 12.97 0.16 -6.95
CA ASP A 272 14.32 0.13 -7.52
C ASP A 272 15.16 1.36 -7.15
N GLY A 273 14.54 2.36 -6.50
CA GLY A 273 15.18 3.60 -6.09
C GLY A 273 15.45 4.60 -7.24
N PHE A 274 15.14 4.27 -8.49
CA PHE A 274 15.46 5.13 -9.65
C PHE A 274 14.69 6.46 -9.63
N LEU A 275 13.41 6.42 -9.29
CA LEU A 275 12.57 7.62 -9.26
C LEU A 275 12.84 8.52 -8.06
N TYR A 276 13.34 7.96 -6.96
CA TYR A 276 13.51 8.65 -5.68
C TYR A 276 14.37 9.92 -5.75
N PRO A 277 15.62 9.93 -6.27
CA PRO A 277 16.42 11.16 -6.36
C PRO A 277 15.74 12.22 -7.23
N LYS A 278 15.03 11.82 -8.29
CA LYS A 278 14.31 12.75 -9.17
C LYS A 278 13.14 13.44 -8.48
N VAL A 279 12.48 12.75 -7.56
CA VAL A 279 11.45 13.34 -6.68
C VAL A 279 12.10 14.35 -5.73
N LEU A 280 13.22 13.99 -5.07
CA LEU A 280 13.89 14.87 -4.12
C LEU A 280 14.39 16.17 -4.76
N GLU A 281 14.93 16.11 -5.99
CA GLU A 281 15.40 17.28 -6.75
C GLU A 281 14.29 18.32 -7.02
N ARG A 282 13.03 17.89 -7.03
CA ARG A 282 11.85 18.72 -7.32
C ARG A 282 11.17 19.30 -6.07
N LEU A 283 11.67 18.95 -4.89
CA LEU A 283 11.10 19.42 -3.64
C LEU A 283 11.58 20.83 -3.29
N ASN A 284 10.67 21.68 -2.86
CA ASN A 284 11.00 23.00 -2.32
C ASN A 284 11.48 22.87 -0.88
N GLN A 285 12.76 23.19 -0.64
CA GLN A 285 13.42 23.04 0.66
C GLN A 285 12.74 23.86 1.77
N HIS A 286 12.19 25.03 1.45
CA HIS A 286 11.43 25.82 2.43
C HIS A 286 10.13 25.13 2.84
N THR A 287 9.48 24.41 1.93
CA THR A 287 8.24 23.68 2.23
C THR A 287 8.53 22.49 3.15
N ILE A 288 9.58 21.72 2.87
CA ILE A 288 9.88 20.47 3.59
C ILE A 288 10.77 20.67 4.83
N ARG A 289 11.08 21.90 5.22
CA ARG A 289 12.07 22.21 6.28
C ARG A 289 11.79 21.58 7.65
N TYR A 290 10.56 21.18 7.91
CA TYR A 290 10.16 20.54 9.17
C TYR A 290 10.01 19.02 9.06
N VAL A 291 10.28 18.44 7.89
CA VAL A 291 10.40 16.98 7.75
C VAL A 291 11.79 16.57 8.26
N THR A 292 11.98 16.65 9.57
CA THR A 292 13.29 16.61 10.24
C THR A 292 13.97 15.24 10.21
N ASN A 293 13.20 14.15 10.11
CA ASN A 293 13.70 12.80 9.94
C ASN A 293 13.86 12.41 8.46
N GLY A 294 13.47 13.31 7.55
CA GLY A 294 13.66 13.19 6.12
C GLY A 294 12.52 12.53 5.37
N ILE A 295 12.64 12.61 4.05
CA ILE A 295 11.81 11.91 3.09
C ILE A 295 12.67 10.73 2.62
N VAL A 296 12.26 9.51 2.94
CA VAL A 296 13.10 8.31 2.81
C VAL A 296 12.37 7.18 2.09
N LEU A 297 13.11 6.27 1.47
CA LEU A 297 12.53 5.01 1.01
C LEU A 297 12.30 4.07 2.18
N THR A 298 11.26 3.23 2.08
CA THR A 298 11.06 2.12 3.01
C THR A 298 12.30 1.21 3.05
N ASP A 299 12.65 0.70 4.22
CA ASP A 299 13.62 -0.37 4.39
C ASP A 299 12.97 -1.75 4.59
N LEU A 300 11.64 -1.79 4.62
CA LEU A 300 10.90 -3.03 4.59
C LEU A 300 10.88 -3.61 3.17
N ASP A 301 10.99 -4.94 3.06
CA ASP A 301 10.99 -5.60 1.76
C ASP A 301 9.67 -5.35 1.01
N PRO A 302 9.68 -4.70 -0.16
CA PRO A 302 8.47 -4.37 -0.92
C PRO A 302 7.63 -5.60 -1.32
N ARG A 303 8.25 -6.79 -1.33
CA ARG A 303 7.55 -8.04 -1.64
C ARG A 303 6.63 -8.50 -0.52
N TYR A 304 6.92 -8.10 0.71
CA TYR A 304 6.30 -8.60 1.94
C TYR A 304 5.69 -7.52 2.83
N ILE A 305 5.84 -6.24 2.50
CA ILE A 305 5.33 -5.14 3.33
C ILE A 305 3.81 -5.24 3.58
N GLY A 306 3.02 -5.70 2.59
CA GLY A 306 1.59 -5.95 2.78
C GLY A 306 1.32 -7.04 3.81
N LEU A 307 2.07 -8.16 3.75
CA LEU A 307 1.95 -9.24 4.72
C LEU A 307 2.43 -8.83 6.11
N LEU A 308 3.55 -8.11 6.21
CA LEU A 308 4.00 -7.50 7.47
C LEU A 308 2.96 -6.56 8.04
N GLY A 309 2.32 -5.76 7.18
CA GLY A 309 1.22 -4.88 7.54
C GLY A 309 0.01 -5.64 8.10
N ALA A 310 -0.39 -6.70 7.42
CA ALA A 310 -1.45 -7.58 7.88
C ALA A 310 -1.12 -8.16 9.27
N CYS A 311 0.06 -8.75 9.45
CA CYS A 311 0.50 -9.22 10.78
C CYS A 311 0.53 -8.09 11.82
N SER A 312 0.91 -6.88 11.43
CA SER A 312 0.94 -5.69 12.31
C SER A 312 -0.45 -5.32 12.83
N ASN A 313 -1.52 -5.56 12.06
CA ASN A 313 -2.89 -5.38 12.53
C ASN A 313 -3.20 -6.31 13.70
N ALA A 314 -2.74 -7.56 13.64
CA ALA A 314 -2.90 -8.53 14.73
C ALA A 314 -2.14 -8.13 16.00
N VAL A 315 -0.90 -7.65 15.86
CA VAL A 315 -0.09 -7.16 16.99
C VAL A 315 -0.82 -6.03 17.70
N LYS A 316 -1.18 -4.98 16.98
CA LYS A 316 -1.77 -3.76 17.55
C LYS A 316 -3.19 -3.97 18.07
N GLY A 317 -4.00 -4.75 17.37
CA GLY A 317 -5.34 -5.07 17.80
C GLY A 317 -5.37 -5.82 19.13
N LYS A 318 -4.45 -6.75 19.33
CA LYS A 318 -4.33 -7.50 20.59
C LYS A 318 -3.87 -6.61 21.75
N GLU A 319 -2.89 -5.73 21.55
CA GLU A 319 -2.45 -4.76 22.57
C GLU A 319 -3.60 -3.83 23.03
N SER A 320 -4.48 -3.44 22.12
CA SER A 320 -5.62 -2.55 22.41
C SER A 320 -6.78 -3.27 23.09
N ALA A 321 -6.84 -4.61 23.02
CA ALA A 321 -7.88 -5.45 23.61
C ALA A 321 -7.47 -6.02 24.99
N SER A 322 -6.19 -5.90 25.37
CA SER A 322 -5.63 -6.31 26.67
C SER A 322 -5.67 -5.16 27.67
#